data_bc70e989a870f36b1021d63b7da15b78
#
_entry.id   bc70e989a870f36b1021d63b7da15b78
#
_cell.length_a   1.000
_cell.length_b   1.000
_cell.length_c   1.000
_cell.angle_alpha   90.00
_cell.angle_beta   90.00
_cell.angle_gamma   90.00
#
_symmetry.space_group_name_H-M   'P 1'
#
loop_
_entity.id
_entity.type
_entity.pdbx_description
1 polymer ?
#
loop_
_entity_poly.entity_id
_entity_poly.type
_entity_poly.pdbx_seq_one_letter_code
_entity_poly.pdbx_strand_id
1 'polypeptide(L)'
;MSRLVGLGLASKIYRNNNIKGSDKYSNNGNEIVWGTIGNASTSQGIFFEAVNACGVLQIPAVINIWDDDYGISVHNKDHTTKESISKVLSGFQVSKDSAGIEILEVKGWDYQSLMKTYSHAEKIAREYHIPVIVHVTELTQPLG
;
A
#
# COMPACT_ATOMS: atom_id res chain seq x y z
N MET A 1 -2.88 1.09 10.26
CA MET A 1 -3.60 1.22 8.97
C MET A 1 -4.58 2.39 8.95
N SER A 2 -5.49 2.57 9.93
CA SER A 2 -6.49 3.67 9.94
C SER A 2 -5.91 5.08 9.81
N ARG A 3 -4.78 5.36 10.48
CA ARG A 3 -4.09 6.67 10.35
C ARG A 3 -3.59 6.93 8.94
N LEU A 4 -3.11 5.89 8.25
CA LEU A 4 -2.67 5.99 6.86
C LEU A 4 -3.83 6.45 5.96
N VAL A 5 -4.99 5.82 6.12
CA VAL A 5 -6.21 6.22 5.38
C VAL A 5 -6.57 7.68 5.64
N GLY A 6 -6.58 8.09 6.92
CA GLY A 6 -6.90 9.47 7.30
C GLY A 6 -5.92 10.51 6.73
N LEU A 7 -4.62 10.23 6.78
CA LEU A 7 -3.60 11.12 6.22
C LEU A 7 -3.70 11.24 4.69
N GLY A 8 -3.90 10.10 4.00
CA GLY A 8 -4.10 10.12 2.55
C GLY A 8 -5.37 10.87 2.14
N LEU A 9 -6.45 10.69 2.91
CA LEU A 9 -7.69 11.43 2.68
C LEU A 9 -7.50 12.94 2.89
N ALA A 10 -6.75 13.35 3.91
CA ALA A 10 -6.44 14.75 4.14
C ALA A 10 -5.70 15.37 2.95
N SER A 11 -4.68 14.70 2.40
CA SER A 11 -3.97 15.15 1.20
C SER A 11 -4.93 15.33 0.02
N LYS A 12 -5.81 14.36 -0.22
CA LYS A 12 -6.83 14.45 -1.26
C LYS A 12 -7.80 15.62 -1.06
N ILE A 13 -8.21 15.87 0.19
CA ILE A 13 -9.08 16.99 0.54
C ILE A 13 -8.37 18.33 0.24
N TYR A 14 -7.10 18.48 0.61
CA TYR A 14 -6.33 19.68 0.29
C TYR A 14 -6.18 19.91 -1.21
N ARG A 15 -6.01 18.85 -2.00
CA ARG A 15 -5.92 18.95 -3.47
C ARG A 15 -7.24 19.42 -4.10
N ASN A 16 -8.35 18.91 -3.61
CA ASN A 16 -9.65 19.09 -4.24
C ASN A 16 -10.43 20.30 -3.72
N ASN A 17 -9.96 20.94 -2.64
CA ASN A 17 -10.68 22.04 -2.00
C ASN A 17 -9.73 23.21 -1.72
N ASN A 18 -10.18 24.40 -2.02
CA ASN A 18 -9.45 25.63 -1.68
C ASN A 18 -9.68 26.01 -0.21
N ILE A 19 -8.92 25.41 0.69
CA ILE A 19 -9.05 25.62 2.13
C ILE A 19 -8.12 26.77 2.55
N LYS A 20 -8.66 27.84 3.08
CA LYS A 20 -7.89 28.99 3.55
C LYS A 20 -6.89 28.57 4.64
N GLY A 21 -5.61 28.87 4.43
CA GLY A 21 -4.53 28.57 5.35
C GLY A 21 -4.03 27.12 5.27
N SER A 22 -4.45 26.35 4.27
CA SER A 22 -3.96 24.98 4.03
C SER A 22 -2.47 24.93 3.63
N ASP A 23 -1.93 26.02 3.11
CA ASP A 23 -0.52 26.19 2.78
C ASP A 23 0.45 25.92 3.94
N LYS A 24 -0.05 26.04 5.18
CA LYS A 24 0.70 25.69 6.40
C LYS A 24 0.84 24.18 6.63
N TYR A 25 0.02 23.37 6.01
CA TYR A 25 -0.11 21.94 6.31
C TYR A 25 0.05 21.05 5.08
N SER A 26 -0.06 21.60 3.90
CA SER A 26 -0.05 20.86 2.64
C SER A 26 0.48 21.70 1.50
N ASN A 27 1.26 21.09 0.62
CA ASN A 27 1.64 21.67 -0.66
C ASN A 27 0.61 21.29 -1.74
N ASN A 28 -0.57 21.90 -1.65
CA ASN A 28 -1.70 21.66 -2.55
C ASN A 28 -2.11 20.17 -2.67
N GLY A 29 -1.99 19.41 -1.59
CA GLY A 29 -2.33 18.00 -1.58
C GLY A 29 -1.38 17.12 -2.42
N ASN A 30 -0.13 17.52 -2.54
CA ASN A 30 0.90 16.76 -3.25
C ASN A 30 1.60 15.72 -2.36
N GLU A 31 1.20 15.61 -1.11
CA GLU A 31 1.72 14.64 -0.17
C GLU A 31 1.14 13.26 -0.48
N ILE A 32 1.98 12.24 -0.36
CA ILE A 32 1.56 10.83 -0.34
C ILE A 32 1.84 10.24 1.03
N VAL A 33 1.08 9.26 1.42
CA VAL A 33 1.26 8.55 2.69
C VAL A 33 1.91 7.19 2.44
N TRP A 34 2.92 6.90 3.25
CA TRP A 34 3.60 5.61 3.24
C TRP A 34 3.27 4.84 4.52
N GLY A 35 3.01 3.56 4.38
CA GLY A 35 2.84 2.65 5.50
C GLY A 35 3.48 1.30 5.24
N THR A 36 3.94 0.63 6.30
CA THR A 36 4.54 -0.69 6.20
C THR A 36 3.82 -1.64 7.14
N ILE A 37 3.66 -2.88 6.69
CA ILE A 37 3.05 -3.97 7.44
C ILE A 37 3.77 -5.28 7.09
N GLY A 38 3.94 -6.18 8.05
CA GLY A 38 4.44 -7.53 7.80
C GLY A 38 3.35 -8.43 7.20
N ASN A 39 3.75 -9.44 6.45
CA ASN A 39 2.87 -10.40 5.79
C ASN A 39 1.84 -11.02 6.74
N ALA A 40 2.25 -11.55 7.88
CA ALA A 40 1.32 -12.17 8.84
C ALA A 40 0.31 -11.16 9.43
N SER A 41 0.72 -9.90 9.61
CA SER A 41 -0.16 -8.85 10.11
C SER A 41 -1.26 -8.47 9.10
N THR A 42 -1.12 -8.82 7.83
CA THR A 42 -2.17 -8.63 6.82
C THR A 42 -3.40 -9.49 7.09
N SER A 43 -3.30 -10.52 7.93
CA SER A 43 -4.44 -11.35 8.35
C SER A 43 -5.39 -10.63 9.32
N GLN A 44 -5.03 -9.45 9.83
CA GLN A 44 -5.93 -8.67 10.68
C GLN A 44 -7.02 -7.97 9.87
N GLY A 45 -8.25 -7.97 10.39
CA GLY A 45 -9.42 -7.35 9.72
C GLY A 45 -9.20 -5.90 9.34
N ILE A 46 -8.50 -5.11 10.19
CA ILE A 46 -8.20 -3.70 9.93
C ILE A 46 -7.33 -3.49 8.68
N PHE A 47 -6.55 -4.48 8.26
CA PHE A 47 -5.79 -4.39 7.02
C PHE A 47 -6.73 -4.38 5.80
N PHE A 48 -7.63 -5.37 5.70
CA PHE A 48 -8.59 -5.45 4.59
C PHE A 48 -9.54 -4.25 4.55
N GLU A 49 -9.99 -3.81 5.72
CA GLU A 49 -10.81 -2.60 5.84
C GLU A 49 -10.09 -1.36 5.30
N ALA A 50 -8.83 -1.17 5.70
CA ALA A 50 -8.01 -0.05 5.23
C ALA A 50 -7.72 -0.15 3.71
N VAL A 51 -7.42 -1.34 3.20
CA VAL A 51 -7.22 -1.59 1.76
C VAL A 51 -8.47 -1.22 0.98
N ASN A 52 -9.63 -1.70 1.42
CA ASN A 52 -10.91 -1.36 0.80
C ASN A 52 -11.17 0.16 0.84
N ALA A 53 -10.95 0.79 1.99
CA ALA A 53 -11.11 2.24 2.13
C ALA A 53 -10.17 3.02 1.20
N CYS A 54 -8.91 2.62 1.06
CA CYS A 54 -7.98 3.22 0.11
C CYS A 54 -8.50 3.14 -1.33
N GLY A 55 -8.98 1.96 -1.74
CA GLY A 55 -9.52 1.72 -3.06
C GLY A 55 -10.78 2.53 -3.36
N VAL A 56 -11.72 2.61 -2.41
CA VAL A 56 -12.96 3.39 -2.55
C VAL A 56 -12.67 4.89 -2.57
N LEU A 57 -11.83 5.35 -1.67
CA LEU A 57 -11.53 6.79 -1.52
C LEU A 57 -10.52 7.29 -2.54
N GLN A 58 -9.80 6.40 -3.24
CA GLN A 58 -8.74 6.77 -4.19
C GLN A 58 -7.79 7.80 -3.60
N ILE A 59 -7.10 7.41 -2.54
CA ILE A 59 -6.20 8.28 -1.79
C ILE A 59 -4.74 8.04 -2.18
N PRO A 60 -3.86 9.04 -2.08
CA PRO A 60 -2.43 8.91 -2.41
C PRO A 60 -1.68 8.12 -1.35
N ALA A 61 -1.80 6.80 -1.38
CA ALA A 61 -1.21 5.90 -0.40
C ALA A 61 -0.31 4.85 -1.04
N VAL A 62 0.82 4.56 -0.41
CA VAL A 62 1.67 3.41 -0.72
C VAL A 62 1.76 2.54 0.52
N ILE A 63 1.30 1.31 0.42
CA ILE A 63 1.34 0.32 1.49
C ILE A 63 2.38 -0.73 1.15
N ASN A 64 3.43 -0.79 1.95
CA ASN A 64 4.48 -1.81 1.81
C ASN A 64 4.10 -3.05 2.61
N ILE A 65 4.11 -4.20 1.98
CA ILE A 65 4.00 -5.49 2.66
C ILE A 65 5.35 -6.16 2.59
N TRP A 66 5.99 -6.31 3.73
CA TRP A 66 7.26 -7.00 3.84
C TRP A 66 7.01 -8.46 4.15
N ASP A 67 7.39 -9.33 3.22
CA ASP A 67 7.09 -10.75 3.24
C ASP A 67 8.39 -11.58 3.28
N ASP A 68 8.64 -12.15 4.44
CA ASP A 68 9.72 -13.09 4.71
C ASP A 68 9.24 -14.55 4.74
N ASP A 69 8.00 -14.77 4.27
CA ASP A 69 7.33 -16.07 4.21
C ASP A 69 6.86 -16.63 5.56
N TYR A 70 7.08 -15.89 6.65
CA TYR A 70 6.73 -16.31 8.00
C TYR A 70 6.03 -15.23 8.80
N GLY A 71 5.21 -15.66 9.76
CA GLY A 71 4.71 -14.83 10.85
C GLY A 71 5.26 -15.41 12.16
N ILE A 72 6.37 -14.87 12.67
CA ILE A 72 7.19 -15.45 13.75
C ILE A 72 7.68 -16.84 13.32
N SER A 73 6.93 -17.89 13.63
CA SER A 73 7.26 -19.30 13.30
C SER A 73 6.21 -19.98 12.41
N VAL A 74 5.18 -19.26 12.00
CA VAL A 74 4.10 -19.79 11.16
C VAL A 74 4.31 -19.42 9.70
N HIS A 75 4.40 -20.42 8.85
CA HIS A 75 4.62 -20.22 7.41
C HIS A 75 3.38 -19.62 6.71
N ASN A 76 3.58 -18.84 5.66
CA ASN A 76 2.52 -18.21 4.86
C ASN A 76 1.38 -19.16 4.46
N LYS A 77 1.70 -20.39 4.08
CA LYS A 77 0.71 -21.42 3.71
C LYS A 77 -0.32 -21.72 4.80
N ASP A 78 0.06 -21.48 6.07
CA ASP A 78 -0.78 -21.82 7.23
C ASP A 78 -1.58 -20.61 7.75
N HIS A 79 -1.30 -19.39 7.25
CA HIS A 79 -2.03 -18.20 7.69
C HIS A 79 -2.51 -17.28 6.56
N THR A 80 -2.09 -17.51 5.31
CA THR A 80 -2.51 -16.67 4.18
C THR A 80 -3.11 -17.52 3.07
N THR A 81 -4.41 -17.32 2.79
CA THR A 81 -5.07 -17.96 1.65
C THR A 81 -4.32 -17.66 0.35
N LYS A 82 -4.21 -18.63 -0.57
CA LYS A 82 -3.40 -18.54 -1.78
C LYS A 82 -1.89 -18.45 -1.55
N GLU A 83 -1.45 -18.53 -0.30
CA GLU A 83 -0.03 -18.44 0.10
C GLU A 83 0.67 -17.13 -0.34
N SER A 84 -0.11 -16.13 -0.75
CA SER A 84 0.39 -14.85 -1.22
C SER A 84 -0.66 -13.76 -1.05
N ILE A 85 -0.31 -12.69 -0.35
CA ILE A 85 -1.23 -11.57 -0.12
C ILE A 85 -1.59 -10.84 -1.42
N SER A 86 -0.69 -10.73 -2.39
CA SER A 86 -1.01 -10.16 -3.70
C SER A 86 -2.09 -10.95 -4.42
N LYS A 87 -2.00 -12.28 -4.37
CA LYS A 87 -3.05 -13.15 -4.95
C LYS A 87 -4.38 -13.02 -4.22
N VAL A 88 -4.38 -12.86 -2.90
CA VAL A 88 -5.59 -12.60 -2.11
C VAL A 88 -6.23 -11.28 -2.51
N LEU A 89 -5.42 -10.26 -2.73
CA LEU A 89 -5.88 -8.91 -3.05
C LEU A 89 -6.17 -8.67 -4.54
N SER A 90 -5.99 -9.66 -5.40
CA SER A 90 -6.19 -9.49 -6.85
C SER A 90 -7.57 -8.93 -7.24
N GLY A 91 -8.61 -9.19 -6.44
CA GLY A 91 -9.94 -8.62 -6.64
C GLY A 91 -10.04 -7.11 -6.36
N PHE A 92 -9.04 -6.51 -5.72
CA PHE A 92 -8.95 -5.06 -5.49
C PHE A 92 -8.15 -4.33 -6.55
N GLN A 93 -7.54 -5.06 -7.50
CA GLN A 93 -6.71 -4.49 -8.56
C GLN A 93 -7.51 -3.49 -9.39
N VAL A 94 -6.91 -2.33 -9.66
CA VAL A 94 -7.46 -1.36 -10.59
C VAL A 94 -7.61 -1.97 -11.99
N SER A 95 -8.69 -1.65 -12.68
CA SER A 95 -8.94 -2.10 -14.05
C SER A 95 -9.38 -0.94 -14.94
N LYS A 96 -9.57 -1.23 -16.23
CA LYS A 96 -10.08 -0.21 -17.16
C LYS A 96 -11.48 0.27 -16.80
N ASP A 97 -12.27 -0.60 -16.18
CA ASP A 97 -13.70 -0.37 -15.94
C ASP A 97 -14.01 -0.07 -14.47
N SER A 98 -13.02 -0.16 -13.57
CA SER A 98 -13.24 0.04 -12.13
C SER A 98 -12.03 0.68 -11.44
N ALA A 99 -12.32 1.60 -10.51
CA ALA A 99 -11.34 2.06 -9.55
C ALA A 99 -10.88 0.90 -8.66
N GLY A 100 -9.67 1.00 -8.15
CA GLY A 100 -9.06 -0.04 -7.33
C GLY A 100 -7.71 0.39 -6.82
N ILE A 101 -6.86 -0.58 -6.60
CA ILE A 101 -5.51 -0.42 -6.04
C ILE A 101 -4.52 -1.00 -7.05
N GLU A 102 -3.40 -0.32 -7.28
CA GLU A 102 -2.29 -0.90 -8.03
C GLU A 102 -1.53 -1.86 -7.12
N ILE A 103 -1.27 -3.08 -7.60
CA ILE A 103 -0.51 -4.10 -6.84
C ILE A 103 0.77 -4.42 -7.59
N LEU A 104 1.90 -4.12 -6.95
CA LEU A 104 3.24 -4.35 -7.48
C LEU A 104 3.95 -5.39 -6.62
N GLU A 105 4.56 -6.38 -7.25
CA GLU A 105 5.42 -7.36 -6.57
C GLU A 105 6.88 -7.12 -6.92
N VAL A 106 7.76 -7.24 -5.94
CA VAL A 106 9.20 -7.10 -6.12
C VAL A 106 9.96 -7.94 -5.12
N LYS A 107 11.10 -8.48 -5.54
CA LYS A 107 11.98 -9.26 -4.65
C LYS A 107 12.82 -8.36 -3.76
N GLY A 108 12.88 -8.65 -2.47
CA GLY A 108 13.55 -7.82 -1.48
C GLY A 108 15.07 -7.74 -1.62
N TRP A 109 15.67 -8.71 -2.27
CA TRP A 109 17.13 -8.72 -2.54
C TRP A 109 17.52 -8.01 -3.84
N ASP A 110 16.56 -7.71 -4.75
CA ASP A 110 16.84 -7.00 -5.99
C ASP A 110 16.72 -5.49 -5.80
N TYR A 111 17.83 -4.88 -5.39
CA TYR A 111 17.88 -3.44 -5.10
C TYR A 111 17.48 -2.55 -6.29
N GLN A 112 17.87 -2.91 -7.52
CA GLN A 112 17.53 -2.12 -8.69
C GLN A 112 16.03 -2.15 -8.97
N SER A 113 15.43 -3.33 -8.88
CA SER A 113 13.98 -3.49 -9.06
C SER A 113 13.21 -2.81 -7.93
N LEU A 114 13.68 -2.88 -6.68
CA LEU A 114 13.11 -2.14 -5.56
C LEU A 114 13.05 -0.64 -5.84
N MET A 115 14.17 -0.03 -6.25
CA MET A 115 14.22 1.40 -6.55
C MET A 115 13.25 1.80 -7.67
N LYS A 116 13.17 0.99 -8.73
CA LYS A 116 12.23 1.24 -9.85
C LYS A 116 10.78 1.10 -9.39
N THR A 117 10.48 0.05 -8.63
CA THR A 117 9.12 -0.24 -8.13
C THR A 117 8.65 0.87 -7.20
N TYR A 118 9.48 1.31 -6.26
CA TYR A 118 9.11 2.39 -5.34
C TYR A 118 8.95 3.73 -6.05
N SER A 119 9.83 4.05 -7.01
CA SER A 119 9.68 5.27 -7.82
C SER A 119 8.39 5.22 -8.65
N HIS A 120 8.03 4.06 -9.18
CA HIS A 120 6.79 3.88 -9.92
C HIS A 120 5.56 3.99 -9.01
N ALA A 121 5.59 3.34 -7.84
CA ALA A 121 4.53 3.42 -6.85
C ALA A 121 4.29 4.86 -6.37
N GLU A 122 5.38 5.59 -6.08
CA GLU A 122 5.32 7.00 -5.71
C GLU A 122 4.64 7.84 -6.79
N LYS A 123 5.05 7.66 -8.04
CA LYS A 123 4.47 8.39 -9.17
C LYS A 123 2.98 8.11 -9.32
N ILE A 124 2.56 6.85 -9.29
CA ILE A 124 1.15 6.47 -9.39
C ILE A 124 0.33 7.11 -8.26
N ALA A 125 0.79 6.97 -7.02
CA ALA A 125 0.07 7.51 -5.87
C ALA A 125 0.00 9.04 -5.90
N ARG A 126 1.09 9.72 -6.28
CA ARG A 126 1.18 11.17 -6.29
C ARG A 126 0.42 11.83 -7.44
N GLU A 127 0.61 11.33 -8.66
CA GLU A 127 0.05 11.94 -9.84
C GLU A 127 -1.43 11.60 -10.04
N TYR A 128 -1.78 10.32 -9.84
CA TYR A 128 -3.12 9.81 -10.16
C TYR A 128 -4.01 9.59 -8.94
N HIS A 129 -3.47 9.70 -7.71
CA HIS A 129 -4.17 9.35 -6.47
C HIS A 129 -4.73 7.92 -6.47
N ILE A 130 -4.07 7.01 -7.21
CA ILE A 130 -4.36 5.58 -7.14
C ILE A 130 -3.53 5.00 -5.98
N PRO A 131 -4.15 4.37 -4.99
CA PRO A 131 -3.40 3.70 -3.93
C PRO A 131 -2.60 2.52 -4.49
N VAL A 132 -1.41 2.31 -3.95
CA VAL A 132 -0.49 1.27 -4.40
C VAL A 132 -0.15 0.34 -3.24
N ILE A 133 -0.16 -0.94 -3.49
CA ILE A 133 0.44 -1.96 -2.62
C ILE A 133 1.75 -2.40 -3.26
N VAL A 134 2.84 -2.33 -2.50
CA VAL A 134 4.13 -2.91 -2.88
C VAL A 134 4.36 -4.14 -2.02
N HIS A 135 4.23 -5.31 -2.60
CA HIS A 135 4.50 -6.59 -1.96
C HIS A 135 5.97 -6.97 -2.20
N VAL A 136 6.77 -6.81 -1.16
CA VAL A 136 8.19 -7.15 -1.18
C VAL A 136 8.35 -8.58 -0.69
N THR A 137 8.67 -9.47 -1.61
CA THR A 137 8.80 -10.92 -1.37
C THR A 137 10.26 -11.35 -1.21
N GLU A 138 10.47 -12.59 -0.84
CA GLU A 138 11.81 -13.19 -0.69
C GLU A 138 12.72 -12.37 0.25
N LEU A 139 12.15 -11.76 1.28
CA LEU A 139 12.92 -11.20 2.37
C LEU A 139 13.48 -12.33 3.22
N THR A 140 14.69 -12.11 3.77
CA THR A 140 15.34 -13.10 4.61
C THR A 140 15.37 -12.63 6.05
N GLN A 141 14.87 -13.46 6.94
CA GLN A 141 14.94 -13.21 8.38
C GLN A 141 15.69 -14.36 9.08
N PRO A 142 17.00 -14.21 9.29
CA PRO A 142 17.86 -15.34 9.73
C PRO A 142 17.48 -15.95 11.08
N LEU A 143 16.74 -15.25 11.90
CA LEU A 143 16.35 -15.70 13.25
C LEU A 143 14.83 -15.74 13.46
N GLY A 144 14.05 -15.67 12.42
CA GLY A 144 12.60 -15.88 12.41
C GLY A 144 11.80 -14.77 13.07
#